data_e458789e10b75cf764376443a39f8c06
#
_entry.id   e458789e10b75cf764376443a39f8c06
#
_cell.length_a   1.000
_cell.length_b   1.000
_cell.length_c   1.000
_cell.angle_alpha   90.00
_cell.angle_beta   90.00
_cell.angle_gamma   90.00
#
_symmetry.space_group_name_H-M   'P 1'
#
loop_
_entity.id
_entity.type
_entity.pdbx_description
1 polymer ?
#
loop_
_entity_poly.entity_id
_entity_poly.type
_entity_poly.pdbx_seq_one_letter_code
_entity_poly.pdbx_strand_id
1 'polypeptide(L)'
;PLVILADNDKGFKDYLEKRLSECFVVRSFDDGQEALEVICEEYPDLVICDIMLKGMSGEELSSKLKTSRDTSFIPVILMGAHIDVKRREKRCSSQADLFVCKPFNLEDLKVEISILINNSRFLRKTFLQKVFGEDFLTKPMERAQQDANLAFLNEVKLYIMENMDKEDLTVDDL
;
A
#
# COMPACT_ATOMS: atom_id res chain seq x y z
N PRO A 1 1.79 5.08 11.34
CA PRO A 1 1.39 4.60 10.02
C PRO A 1 -0.03 4.02 10.04
N LEU A 2 -0.79 4.26 8.95
CA LEU A 2 -2.12 3.68 8.75
C LEU A 2 -1.98 2.35 8.00
N VAL A 3 -2.55 1.29 8.56
CA VAL A 3 -2.60 -0.06 7.98
C VAL A 3 -4.06 -0.47 7.77
N ILE A 4 -4.42 -0.84 6.56
CA ILE A 4 -5.72 -1.46 6.26
C ILE A 4 -5.57 -2.98 6.39
N LEU A 5 -6.48 -3.61 7.14
CA LEU A 5 -6.55 -5.05 7.33
C LEU A 5 -7.88 -5.57 6.77
N ALA A 6 -7.84 -6.43 5.77
CA ALA A 6 -9.03 -7.08 5.21
C ALA A 6 -8.97 -8.59 5.42
N ASP A 7 -9.90 -9.14 6.21
CA ASP A 7 -10.03 -10.57 6.47
C ASP A 7 -11.48 -10.89 6.85
N ASN A 8 -12.05 -11.94 6.28
CA ASN A 8 -13.42 -12.37 6.54
C ASN A 8 -13.57 -13.27 7.78
N ASP A 9 -12.46 -13.76 8.34
CA ASP A 9 -12.46 -14.45 9.64
C ASP A 9 -12.46 -13.40 10.76
N LYS A 10 -13.63 -13.16 11.33
CA LYS A 10 -13.81 -12.15 12.37
C LYS A 10 -12.89 -12.39 13.58
N GLY A 11 -12.75 -13.62 14.04
CA GLY A 11 -11.93 -13.92 15.22
C GLY A 11 -10.44 -13.64 14.98
N PHE A 12 -9.94 -14.04 13.82
CA PHE A 12 -8.57 -13.79 13.42
C PHE A 12 -8.32 -12.28 13.16
N LYS A 13 -9.25 -11.61 12.47
CA LYS A 13 -9.18 -10.17 12.21
C LYS A 13 -9.14 -9.35 13.49
N ASP A 14 -10.09 -9.58 14.43
CA ASP A 14 -10.15 -8.89 15.72
C ASP A 14 -8.86 -9.11 16.54
N TYR A 15 -8.31 -10.32 16.53
CA TYR A 15 -7.04 -10.64 17.15
C TYR A 15 -5.88 -9.86 16.52
N LEU A 16 -5.77 -9.90 15.20
CA LEU A 16 -4.66 -9.27 14.46
C LEU A 16 -4.74 -7.75 14.56
N GLU A 17 -5.92 -7.17 14.42
CA GLU A 17 -6.17 -5.74 14.61
C GLU A 17 -5.71 -5.27 15.98
N LYS A 18 -6.15 -5.95 17.06
CA LYS A 18 -5.74 -5.63 18.43
C LYS A 18 -4.23 -5.65 18.62
N ARG A 19 -3.56 -6.66 18.04
CA ARG A 19 -2.11 -6.83 18.21
C ARG A 19 -1.29 -5.85 17.36
N LEU A 20 -1.76 -5.51 16.18
CA LEU A 20 -1.11 -4.52 15.31
C LEU A 20 -1.35 -3.10 15.81
N SER A 21 -2.49 -2.83 16.47
CA SER A 21 -2.81 -1.51 17.03
C SER A 21 -1.87 -1.07 18.16
N GLU A 22 -1.03 -1.98 18.68
CA GLU A 22 0.06 -1.63 19.59
C GLU A 22 1.15 -0.77 18.91
N CYS A 23 1.29 -0.86 17.58
CA CYS A 23 2.36 -0.20 16.80
C CYS A 23 1.84 0.67 15.67
N PHE A 24 0.63 0.42 15.16
CA PHE A 24 0.07 1.03 13.96
C PHE A 24 -1.35 1.55 14.23
N VAL A 25 -1.83 2.48 13.40
CA VAL A 25 -3.26 2.80 13.31
C VAL A 25 -3.86 1.76 12.36
N VAL A 26 -4.78 0.92 12.83
CA VAL A 26 -5.36 -0.16 12.04
C VAL A 26 -6.83 0.11 11.79
N ARG A 27 -7.28 -0.08 10.55
CA ARG A 27 -8.69 -0.16 10.18
C ARG A 27 -8.96 -1.49 9.51
N SER A 28 -10.01 -2.17 9.91
CA SER A 28 -10.30 -3.52 9.45
C SER A 28 -11.63 -3.62 8.70
N PHE A 29 -11.67 -4.51 7.69
CA PHE A 29 -12.78 -4.73 6.78
C PHE A 29 -13.04 -6.22 6.57
N ASP A 30 -14.31 -6.59 6.31
CA ASP A 30 -14.71 -7.97 6.00
C ASP A 30 -14.79 -8.22 4.48
N ASP A 31 -14.87 -7.15 3.71
CA ASP A 31 -15.13 -7.16 2.27
C ASP A 31 -14.03 -6.43 1.50
N GLY A 32 -13.57 -7.04 0.40
CA GLY A 32 -12.49 -6.49 -0.40
C GLY A 32 -12.90 -5.24 -1.19
N GLN A 33 -14.19 -5.11 -1.56
CA GLN A 33 -14.68 -3.93 -2.28
C GLN A 33 -14.76 -2.72 -1.34
N GLU A 34 -15.28 -2.92 -0.12
CA GLU A 34 -15.31 -1.87 0.91
C GLU A 34 -13.90 -1.41 1.28
N ALA A 35 -12.97 -2.37 1.44
CA ALA A 35 -11.57 -2.06 1.68
C ALA A 35 -10.97 -1.22 0.54
N LEU A 36 -11.23 -1.56 -0.73
CA LEU A 36 -10.73 -0.83 -1.88
C LEU A 36 -11.20 0.64 -1.88
N GLU A 37 -12.47 0.88 -1.60
CA GLU A 37 -13.04 2.23 -1.54
C GLU A 37 -12.30 3.10 -0.53
N VAL A 38 -12.12 2.58 0.69
CA VAL A 38 -11.39 3.29 1.75
C VAL A 38 -9.91 3.46 1.43
N ILE A 39 -9.26 2.47 0.82
CA ILE A 39 -7.86 2.59 0.40
C ILE A 39 -7.68 3.71 -0.63
N CYS A 40 -8.61 3.87 -1.56
CA CYS A 40 -8.58 4.93 -2.56
C CYS A 40 -8.86 6.33 -1.98
N GLU A 41 -9.55 6.42 -0.85
CA GLU A 41 -9.85 7.68 -0.16
C GLU A 41 -8.73 8.08 0.81
N GLU A 42 -8.19 7.13 1.57
CA GLU A 42 -7.29 7.42 2.70
C GLU A 42 -5.80 7.20 2.40
N TYR A 43 -5.46 6.52 1.30
CA TYR A 43 -4.08 6.23 0.90
C TYR A 43 -3.23 5.69 2.06
N PRO A 44 -3.51 4.49 2.59
CA PRO A 44 -2.81 3.94 3.74
C PRO A 44 -1.33 3.70 3.46
N ASP A 45 -0.54 3.57 4.52
CA ASP A 45 0.88 3.23 4.43
C ASP A 45 1.11 1.78 4.00
N LEU A 46 0.14 0.87 4.26
CA LEU A 46 0.22 -0.54 3.90
C LEU A 46 -1.16 -1.20 3.94
N VAL A 47 -1.37 -2.18 3.08
CA VAL A 47 -2.56 -3.04 3.06
C VAL A 47 -2.17 -4.47 3.38
N ILE A 48 -2.91 -5.11 4.29
CA ILE A 48 -2.84 -6.54 4.59
C ILE A 48 -4.19 -7.15 4.21
N CYS A 49 -4.23 -8.13 3.34
CA CYS A 49 -5.49 -8.77 2.98
C CYS A 49 -5.38 -10.29 2.87
N ASP A 50 -6.42 -10.96 3.30
CA ASP A 50 -6.57 -12.40 3.07
C ASP A 50 -6.85 -12.68 1.60
N ILE A 51 -6.31 -13.77 1.07
CA ILE A 51 -6.59 -14.21 -0.31
C ILE A 51 -8.08 -14.45 -0.51
N MET A 52 -8.75 -15.01 0.50
CA MET A 52 -10.16 -15.41 0.45
C MET A 52 -11.06 -14.35 1.10
N LEU A 53 -11.22 -13.19 0.48
CA LEU A 53 -12.15 -12.16 0.93
C LEU A 53 -13.54 -12.33 0.29
N LYS A 54 -14.54 -11.70 0.90
CA LYS A 54 -15.87 -11.51 0.30
C LYS A 54 -15.86 -10.36 -0.69
N GLY A 55 -16.82 -10.38 -1.60
CA GLY A 55 -16.99 -9.36 -2.64
C GLY A 55 -15.87 -9.39 -3.67
N MET A 56 -14.66 -9.08 -3.28
CA MET A 56 -13.45 -9.10 -4.11
C MET A 56 -12.35 -9.89 -3.43
N SER A 57 -11.70 -10.81 -4.12
CA SER A 57 -10.57 -11.56 -3.56
C SER A 57 -9.37 -10.66 -3.26
N GLY A 58 -8.52 -11.06 -2.29
CA GLY A 58 -7.30 -10.30 -1.98
C GLY A 58 -6.33 -10.23 -3.16
N GLU A 59 -6.29 -11.25 -4.03
CA GLU A 59 -5.48 -11.24 -5.25
C GLU A 59 -5.99 -10.17 -6.25
N GLU A 60 -7.31 -10.04 -6.41
CA GLU A 60 -7.93 -9.01 -7.26
C GLU A 60 -7.76 -7.61 -6.66
N LEU A 61 -7.92 -7.47 -5.34
CA LEU A 61 -7.67 -6.22 -4.62
C LEU A 61 -6.22 -5.76 -4.84
N SER A 62 -5.26 -6.64 -4.60
CA SER A 62 -3.83 -6.36 -4.82
C SER A 62 -3.56 -5.96 -6.27
N SER A 63 -4.07 -6.71 -7.25
CA SER A 63 -3.89 -6.40 -8.67
C SER A 63 -4.46 -5.02 -9.03
N LYS A 64 -5.66 -4.68 -8.56
CA LYS A 64 -6.25 -3.36 -8.79
C LYS A 64 -5.41 -2.24 -8.20
N LEU A 65 -4.93 -2.40 -6.96
CA LEU A 65 -4.09 -1.41 -6.30
C LEU A 65 -2.77 -1.21 -7.06
N LYS A 66 -2.12 -2.28 -7.51
CA LYS A 66 -0.82 -2.24 -8.18
C LYS A 66 -0.88 -1.77 -9.64
N THR A 67 -2.02 -1.90 -10.29
CA THR A 67 -2.21 -1.41 -11.67
C THR A 67 -2.72 0.03 -11.72
N SER A 68 -3.27 0.55 -10.64
CA SER A 68 -3.70 1.95 -10.54
C SER A 68 -2.50 2.85 -10.27
N ARG A 69 -2.37 3.95 -11.02
CA ARG A 69 -1.31 4.95 -10.82
C ARG A 69 -1.35 5.58 -9.43
N ASP A 70 -2.56 5.77 -8.90
CA ASP A 70 -2.80 6.47 -7.64
C ASP A 70 -2.52 5.61 -6.40
N THR A 71 -2.47 4.27 -6.53
CA THR A 71 -2.32 3.35 -5.38
C THR A 71 -1.18 2.34 -5.54
N SER A 72 -0.52 2.29 -6.71
CA SER A 72 0.53 1.29 -7.00
C SER A 72 1.72 1.33 -6.03
N PHE A 73 1.99 2.48 -5.43
CA PHE A 73 3.06 2.66 -4.44
C PHE A 73 2.72 2.10 -3.05
N ILE A 74 1.44 1.81 -2.77
CA ILE A 74 1.02 1.26 -1.48
C ILE A 74 1.46 -0.20 -1.39
N PRO A 75 2.28 -0.59 -0.40
CA PRO A 75 2.69 -1.97 -0.25
C PRO A 75 1.51 -2.84 0.17
N VAL A 76 1.45 -4.05 -0.40
CA VAL A 76 0.38 -5.02 -0.18
C VAL A 76 0.97 -6.34 0.33
N ILE A 77 0.48 -6.81 1.48
CA ILE A 77 0.74 -8.14 2.03
C ILE A 77 -0.50 -9.00 1.79
N LEU A 78 -0.33 -10.11 1.08
CA LEU A 78 -1.37 -11.14 0.96
C LEU A 78 -1.15 -12.24 1.99
N MET A 79 -2.21 -12.62 2.71
CA MET A 79 -2.20 -13.73 3.67
C MET A 79 -3.01 -14.90 3.14
N GLY A 80 -2.56 -16.14 3.39
CA GLY A 80 -3.32 -17.33 3.00
C GLY A 80 -2.85 -18.63 3.63
N ALA A 81 -3.74 -19.64 3.70
CA ALA A 81 -3.51 -20.89 4.42
C ALA A 81 -2.57 -21.90 3.72
N HIS A 82 -2.37 -21.81 2.40
CA HIS A 82 -1.51 -22.76 1.66
C HIS A 82 -0.88 -22.13 0.42
N ILE A 83 0.40 -22.40 0.26
CA ILE A 83 1.14 -22.13 -0.98
C ILE A 83 0.99 -23.34 -1.89
N ASP A 84 -0.10 -23.44 -2.63
CA ASP A 84 -0.19 -24.42 -3.71
C ASP A 84 0.78 -24.02 -4.83
N VAL A 85 1.65 -24.95 -5.26
CA VAL A 85 2.66 -24.72 -6.32
C VAL A 85 1.98 -24.23 -7.61
N LYS A 86 0.74 -24.66 -7.88
CA LYS A 86 -0.09 -24.20 -8.99
C LYS A 86 -0.55 -22.73 -8.89
N ARG A 87 -0.50 -22.13 -7.71
CA ARG A 87 -0.83 -20.70 -7.49
C ARG A 87 0.37 -19.76 -7.61
N ARG A 88 1.60 -20.29 -7.87
CA ARG A 88 2.76 -19.43 -8.13
C ARG A 88 2.56 -18.51 -9.33
N GLU A 89 1.91 -19.00 -10.38
CA GLU A 89 1.57 -18.18 -11.57
C GLU A 89 0.57 -17.07 -11.23
N LYS A 90 -0.44 -17.34 -10.38
CA LYS A 90 -1.39 -16.32 -9.90
C LYS A 90 -0.75 -15.29 -8.96
N ARG A 91 0.30 -15.67 -8.22
CA ARG A 91 1.08 -14.73 -7.41
C ARG A 91 1.77 -13.67 -8.25
N CYS A 92 2.29 -14.04 -9.40
CA CYS A 92 2.87 -13.08 -10.35
C CYS A 92 1.82 -12.10 -10.88
N SER A 93 0.55 -12.52 -10.98
CA SER A 93 -0.54 -11.65 -11.45
C SER A 93 -1.09 -10.71 -10.39
N SER A 94 -1.01 -11.05 -9.09
CA SER A 94 -1.49 -10.19 -7.99
C SER A 94 -0.57 -9.02 -7.69
N GLN A 95 0.71 -9.10 -8.11
CA GLN A 95 1.75 -8.09 -7.90
C GLN A 95 1.93 -7.65 -6.42
N ALA A 96 1.50 -8.49 -5.44
CA ALA A 96 1.70 -8.21 -4.02
C ALA A 96 3.20 -8.17 -3.66
N ASP A 97 3.55 -7.28 -2.72
CA ASP A 97 4.94 -7.11 -2.29
C ASP A 97 5.40 -8.24 -1.38
N LEU A 98 4.48 -8.82 -0.61
CA LEU A 98 4.77 -9.95 0.29
C LEU A 98 3.59 -10.92 0.36
N PHE A 99 3.93 -12.23 0.48
CA PHE A 99 2.99 -13.29 0.80
C PHE A 99 3.32 -13.91 2.15
N VAL A 100 2.35 -13.96 3.03
CA VAL A 100 2.47 -14.56 4.36
C VAL A 100 1.57 -15.78 4.46
N CYS A 101 2.16 -16.94 4.79
CA CYS A 101 1.42 -18.17 4.99
C CYS A 101 0.90 -18.27 6.42
N LYS A 102 -0.39 -18.52 6.57
CA LYS A 102 -1.00 -18.86 7.87
C LYS A 102 -0.70 -20.35 8.19
N PRO A 103 -0.24 -20.70 9.41
CA PRO A 103 0.06 -19.83 10.55
C PRO A 103 1.44 -19.13 10.43
N PHE A 104 1.57 -17.93 11.00
CA PHE A 104 2.80 -17.14 10.99
C PHE A 104 3.12 -16.61 12.39
N ASN A 105 4.36 -16.17 12.57
CA ASN A 105 4.78 -15.44 13.76
C ASN A 105 4.36 -13.96 13.66
N LEU A 106 3.69 -13.44 14.68
CA LEU A 106 3.21 -12.07 14.69
C LEU A 106 4.35 -11.04 14.75
N GLU A 107 5.41 -11.32 15.49
CA GLU A 107 6.55 -10.40 15.59
C GLU A 107 7.30 -10.31 14.26
N ASP A 108 7.43 -11.42 13.53
CA ASP A 108 7.99 -11.42 12.18
C ASP A 108 7.12 -10.59 11.24
N LEU A 109 5.78 -10.71 11.33
CA LEU A 109 4.86 -9.90 10.53
C LEU A 109 5.00 -8.41 10.84
N LYS A 110 5.13 -7.99 12.11
CA LYS A 110 5.35 -6.59 12.50
C LYS A 110 6.65 -6.03 11.90
N VAL A 111 7.70 -6.85 11.86
CA VAL A 111 8.99 -6.47 11.24
C VAL A 111 8.82 -6.27 9.74
N GLU A 112 8.18 -7.21 9.04
CA GLU A 112 7.93 -7.12 7.59
C GLU A 112 7.07 -5.90 7.24
N ILE A 113 6.01 -5.61 7.99
CA ILE A 113 5.20 -4.41 7.84
C ILE A 113 6.07 -3.15 7.92
N SER A 114 6.93 -3.07 8.95
CA SER A 114 7.79 -1.92 9.17
C SER A 114 8.81 -1.74 8.04
N ILE A 115 9.38 -2.83 7.53
CA ILE A 115 10.32 -2.82 6.39
C ILE A 115 9.61 -2.30 5.13
N LEU A 116 8.44 -2.83 4.80
CA LEU A 116 7.70 -2.44 3.60
C LEU A 116 7.28 -0.97 3.65
N ILE A 117 6.77 -0.49 4.79
CA ILE A 117 6.41 0.92 4.97
C ILE A 117 7.63 1.82 4.79
N ASN A 118 8.76 1.49 5.43
CA ASN A 118 9.97 2.29 5.34
C ASN A 118 10.54 2.32 3.92
N ASN A 119 10.54 1.18 3.22
CA ASN A 119 10.99 1.10 1.84
C ASN A 119 10.11 1.95 0.91
N SER A 120 8.78 1.84 1.03
CA SER A 120 7.85 2.64 0.24
C SER A 120 8.04 4.15 0.49
N ARG A 121 8.17 4.56 1.76
CA ARG A 121 8.42 5.96 2.13
C ARG A 121 9.77 6.46 1.60
N PHE A 122 10.80 5.64 1.68
CA PHE A 122 12.14 5.99 1.16
C PHE A 122 12.10 6.20 -0.36
N LEU A 123 11.46 5.29 -1.10
CA LEU A 123 11.34 5.41 -2.56
C LEU A 123 10.57 6.67 -2.95
N ARG A 124 9.42 6.95 -2.30
CA ARG A 124 8.67 8.18 -2.53
C ARG A 124 9.50 9.44 -2.25
N LYS A 125 10.21 9.45 -1.13
CA LYS A 125 11.07 10.58 -0.76
C LYS A 125 12.17 10.81 -1.81
N THR A 126 12.83 9.73 -2.25
CA THR A 126 13.90 9.80 -3.25
C THR A 126 13.37 10.28 -4.60
N PHE A 127 12.17 9.82 -5.00
CA PHE A 127 11.51 10.27 -6.21
C PHE A 127 11.20 11.77 -6.15
N LEU A 128 10.60 12.23 -5.05
CA LEU A 128 10.31 13.67 -4.85
C LEU A 128 11.56 14.53 -4.90
N GLN A 129 12.66 14.09 -4.28
CA GLN A 129 13.94 14.80 -4.32
C GLN A 129 14.49 14.93 -5.73
N LYS A 130 14.36 13.86 -6.55
CA LYS A 130 14.80 13.89 -7.94
C LYS A 130 13.96 14.81 -8.82
N VAL A 131 12.63 14.82 -8.62
CA VAL A 131 11.70 15.59 -9.47
C VAL A 131 11.64 17.07 -9.07
N PHE A 132 11.62 17.37 -7.77
CA PHE A 132 11.40 18.72 -7.26
C PHE A 132 12.65 19.39 -6.66
N GLY A 133 13.80 18.67 -6.60
CA GLY A 133 15.04 19.14 -5.99
C GLY A 133 15.09 18.97 -4.46
N GLU A 134 16.29 19.13 -3.90
CA GLU A 134 16.51 18.92 -2.44
C GLU A 134 15.76 19.91 -1.55
N ASP A 135 15.51 21.12 -2.02
CA ASP A 135 14.84 22.19 -1.26
C ASP A 135 13.35 21.91 -0.99
N PHE A 136 12.73 21.01 -1.75
CA PHE A 136 11.31 20.67 -1.57
C PHE A 136 11.02 20.04 -0.19
N LEU A 137 11.95 19.27 0.35
CA LEU A 137 11.79 18.57 1.63
C LEU A 137 12.29 19.39 2.85
N THR A 138 12.93 20.54 2.63
CA THR A 138 13.45 21.38 3.73
C THR A 138 12.42 22.39 4.24
N LYS A 139 11.29 22.60 3.53
CA LYS A 139 10.17 23.36 4.07
C LYS A 139 9.53 22.57 5.20
N PRO A 140 9.36 23.15 6.41
CA PRO A 140 8.77 22.43 7.53
C PRO A 140 7.35 22.01 7.18
N MET A 141 7.17 20.72 6.93
CA MET A 141 5.85 20.08 6.86
C MET A 141 5.31 19.96 8.30
N GLU A 142 5.01 21.10 8.93
CA GLU A 142 4.19 21.14 10.12
C GLU A 142 2.73 20.96 9.70
N ARG A 143 2.19 19.84 10.05
CA ARG A 143 0.80 19.35 9.92
C ARG A 143 0.55 18.42 8.74
N ALA A 144 0.06 17.27 9.12
CA ALA A 144 -0.72 16.29 8.35
C ALA A 144 0.06 15.11 7.77
N GLN A 145 0.21 14.11 8.61
CA GLN A 145 0.49 12.75 8.14
C GLN A 145 -0.68 12.18 7.32
N GLN A 146 -1.90 12.75 7.44
CA GLN A 146 -3.07 12.41 6.64
C GLN A 146 -3.11 13.13 5.28
N ASP A 147 -2.64 14.38 5.20
CA ASP A 147 -2.64 15.15 3.95
C ASP A 147 -1.40 14.90 3.07
N ALA A 148 -0.34 14.28 3.60
CA ALA A 148 0.92 14.10 2.87
C ALA A 148 0.78 13.21 1.62
N ASN A 149 -0.10 12.21 1.65
CA ASN A 149 -0.33 11.34 0.51
C ASN A 149 -1.18 12.04 -0.56
N LEU A 150 -2.20 12.81 -0.14
CA LEU A 150 -3.07 13.57 -1.05
C LEU A 150 -2.33 14.77 -1.66
N ALA A 151 -1.55 15.49 -0.85
CA ALA A 151 -0.70 16.57 -1.32
C ALA A 151 0.35 16.08 -2.34
N PHE A 152 0.98 14.93 -2.07
CA PHE A 152 1.91 14.28 -3.00
C PHE A 152 1.25 13.99 -4.36
N LEU A 153 0.07 13.36 -4.35
CA LEU A 153 -0.64 13.03 -5.59
C LEU A 153 -1.08 14.27 -6.35
N ASN A 154 -1.53 15.30 -5.66
CA ASN A 154 -1.95 16.55 -6.28
C ASN A 154 -0.77 17.32 -6.90
N GLU A 155 0.39 17.34 -6.24
CA GLU A 155 1.59 17.97 -6.79
C GLU A 155 2.17 17.19 -7.96
N VAL A 156 2.19 15.86 -7.89
CA VAL A 156 2.59 15.02 -9.05
C VAL A 156 1.62 15.20 -10.21
N LYS A 157 0.31 15.27 -9.96
CA LYS A 157 -0.69 15.58 -11.00
C LYS A 157 -0.47 16.96 -11.64
N LEU A 158 -0.23 17.99 -10.83
CA LEU A 158 0.06 19.33 -11.32
C LEU A 158 1.34 19.37 -12.16
N TYR A 159 2.41 18.74 -11.68
CA TYR A 159 3.67 18.64 -12.42
C TYR A 159 3.49 17.92 -13.76
N ILE A 160 2.78 16.81 -13.78
CA ILE A 160 2.49 16.07 -15.03
C ILE A 160 1.65 16.96 -15.96
N MET A 161 0.61 17.65 -15.47
CA MET A 161 -0.23 18.52 -16.28
C MET A 161 0.55 19.70 -16.88
N GLU A 162 1.44 20.33 -16.11
CA GLU A 162 2.25 21.46 -16.56
C GLU A 162 3.35 21.05 -17.56
N ASN A 163 3.74 19.78 -17.58
CA ASN A 163 4.80 19.29 -18.46
C ASN A 163 4.30 18.33 -19.57
N MET A 164 3.01 18.02 -19.63
CA MET A 164 2.43 17.15 -20.68
C MET A 164 2.55 17.73 -22.09
N ASP A 165 2.68 19.05 -22.25
CA ASP A 165 2.81 19.72 -23.56
C ASP A 165 4.26 19.79 -24.06
N LYS A 166 5.22 19.30 -23.29
CA LYS A 166 6.61 19.18 -23.74
C LYS A 166 6.81 17.84 -24.42
N GLU A 167 7.00 17.85 -25.72
CA GLU A 167 7.15 16.67 -26.59
C GLU A 167 8.35 15.75 -26.26
N ASP A 168 9.16 16.07 -25.24
CA ASP A 168 10.42 15.40 -24.91
C ASP A 168 10.51 14.80 -23.50
N LEU A 169 9.39 14.45 -22.85
CA LEU A 169 9.44 13.71 -21.58
C LEU A 169 9.82 12.25 -21.83
N THR A 170 11.11 11.95 -21.70
CA THR A 170 11.61 10.58 -21.69
C THR A 170 11.62 10.02 -20.26
N VAL A 171 11.62 8.67 -20.13
CA VAL A 171 11.69 7.98 -18.82
C VAL A 171 12.96 8.36 -18.04
N ASP A 172 13.97 8.91 -18.72
CA ASP A 172 15.22 9.37 -18.13
C ASP A 172 15.10 10.78 -17.49
N ASP A 173 13.99 11.51 -17.75
CA ASP A 173 13.68 12.82 -17.19
C ASP A 173 12.71 12.73 -15.99
N LEU A 174 12.24 11.52 -15.66
CA LEU A 174 11.44 11.16 -14.50
C LEU A 174 12.31 10.46 -13.45
#